data_ff0ba4b1e43dd4c428eaf93d8be383ff
#
_entry.id   ff0ba4b1e43dd4c428eaf93d8be383ff
#
_cell.length_a   1.000
_cell.length_b   1.000
_cell.length_c   1.000
_cell.angle_alpha   90.00
_cell.angle_beta   90.00
_cell.angle_gamma   90.00
#
_symmetry.space_group_name_H-M   'P 1'
#
loop_
_entity.id
_entity.type
_entity.pdbx_description
1 polymer ?
#
loop_
_entity_poly.entity_id
_entity_poly.type
_entity_poly.pdbx_seq_one_letter_code
_entity_poly.pdbx_strand_id
1 'polypeptide(L)'
;HGHHRRQRQMCIRDRFMTSDLTAPPRREFKSFHNFPIVTDLDNLDADIAILGIPFGDPYSMSEASNDQSNAPTHIRRYCERALRGLDRYDFDIGGTLLDGRDIKVVDCGDVVAEAKDVAGNHDRSEQAVRKILASGALPIILGGDHAIPIPVFRAFEGRGPITLVQVDAHVDWRDVFHGVSYGLSSVMRRASEMEHIEDIYQIGLRSAGSGRPEEVEAALAYGSNLISDIELQELGMKAILDRIPDGGDYYLTIDADGVDPAIMPAVAGPAPGGVNYSQMRTLIQGLVKKGNVVGMDIVEITPSRDVNGITAITAGRFICNLIGTAV
;
A
#
# COMPACT_ATOMS: atom_id res chain seq x y z
N HIS A 1 -50.14 -4.44 29.57
CA HIS A 1 -49.24 -5.29 28.74
C HIS A 1 -48.82 -4.53 27.47
N GLY A 2 -47.76 -3.77 27.53
CA GLY A 2 -47.29 -2.99 26.37
C GLY A 2 -46.06 -2.16 26.61
N HIS A 3 -44.99 -2.75 27.20
CA HIS A 3 -43.75 -2.00 27.43
C HIS A 3 -42.51 -2.89 27.37
N HIS A 4 -42.29 -3.67 26.28
CA HIS A 4 -41.02 -4.39 26.13
C HIS A 4 -40.63 -4.69 24.66
N ARG A 5 -40.83 -3.74 23.73
CA ARG A 5 -40.35 -3.92 22.35
C ARG A 5 -39.66 -2.71 21.71
N ARG A 6 -39.12 -1.76 22.51
CA ARG A 6 -38.42 -0.59 21.97
C ARG A 6 -36.94 -0.46 22.38
N GLN A 7 -36.32 -1.52 22.86
CA GLN A 7 -34.90 -1.44 23.32
C GLN A 7 -33.91 -2.31 22.56
N ARG A 8 -34.23 -2.76 21.34
CA ARG A 8 -33.26 -3.50 20.52
C ARG A 8 -32.99 -2.93 19.12
N GLN A 9 -33.33 -1.69 18.92
CA GLN A 9 -32.87 -0.91 17.74
C GLN A 9 -31.95 0.25 18.13
N MET A 10 -31.25 0.09 19.25
CA MET A 10 -30.18 1.01 19.63
C MET A 10 -28.92 0.55 18.90
N CYS A 11 -28.75 1.09 17.69
CA CYS A 11 -27.54 1.84 17.42
C CYS A 11 -26.31 1.02 17.13
N ILE A 12 -26.31 0.44 15.93
CA ILE A 12 -25.05 0.27 15.20
C ILE A 12 -24.47 1.67 14.86
N ARG A 13 -25.35 2.69 14.71
CA ARG A 13 -24.91 4.07 14.41
C ARG A 13 -24.15 4.78 15.52
N ASP A 14 -24.45 4.52 16.79
CA ASP A 14 -23.82 5.26 17.91
C ASP A 14 -22.49 4.67 18.38
N ARG A 15 -22.05 3.53 17.83
CA ARG A 15 -20.74 2.98 18.13
C ARG A 15 -19.61 3.54 17.26
N PHE A 16 -19.94 4.25 16.19
CA PHE A 16 -18.97 4.81 15.25
C PHE A 16 -18.82 6.34 15.34
N MET A 17 -19.38 6.96 16.36
CA MET A 17 -19.20 8.38 16.69
C MET A 17 -18.08 8.62 17.69
N THR A 18 -17.26 7.64 17.98
CA THR A 18 -16.01 7.85 18.71
C THR A 18 -14.92 8.19 17.70
N SER A 19 -13.95 9.00 18.12
CA SER A 19 -12.78 9.48 17.40
C SER A 19 -11.86 8.36 16.88
N ASP A 20 -12.30 7.12 16.82
CA ASP A 20 -11.49 5.98 16.41
C ASP A 20 -11.34 5.97 14.89
N LEU A 21 -10.11 6.21 14.44
CA LEU A 21 -9.74 6.20 13.02
C LEU A 21 -9.62 4.78 12.47
N THR A 22 -9.49 3.78 13.35
CA THR A 22 -9.32 2.37 12.96
C THR A 22 -10.25 1.46 13.76
N ALA A 23 -10.53 0.30 13.18
CA ALA A 23 -11.25 -0.80 13.81
C ALA A 23 -10.42 -2.09 13.71
N PRO A 24 -10.62 -3.06 14.62
CA PRO A 24 -9.97 -4.36 14.49
C PRO A 24 -10.28 -5.00 13.14
N PRO A 25 -9.37 -5.80 12.58
CA PRO A 25 -9.66 -6.61 11.39
C PRO A 25 -10.91 -7.45 11.62
N ARG A 26 -11.65 -7.79 10.55
CA ARG A 26 -12.86 -8.60 10.66
C ARG A 26 -12.58 -9.87 11.48
N ARG A 27 -13.47 -10.22 12.38
CA ARG A 27 -13.30 -11.30 13.39
C ARG A 27 -12.95 -12.68 12.80
N GLU A 28 -13.17 -12.89 11.53
CA GLU A 28 -12.91 -14.16 10.82
C GLU A 28 -11.43 -14.37 10.52
N PHE A 29 -10.60 -13.35 10.64
CA PHE A 29 -9.20 -13.39 10.27
C PHE A 29 -8.32 -12.86 11.39
N LYS A 30 -7.18 -13.52 11.56
CA LYS A 30 -6.13 -13.08 12.46
C LYS A 30 -5.48 -11.80 11.91
N SER A 31 -4.76 -11.08 12.76
CA SER A 31 -3.87 -9.99 12.34
C SER A 31 -2.74 -10.51 11.44
N PHE A 32 -2.06 -9.62 10.77
CA PHE A 32 -0.90 -9.98 9.94
C PHE A 32 0.14 -10.73 10.79
N HIS A 33 0.44 -11.97 10.42
CA HIS A 33 1.33 -12.89 11.15
C HIS A 33 1.08 -13.02 12.67
N ASN A 34 -0.16 -12.81 13.12
CA ASN A 34 -0.54 -12.79 14.53
C ASN A 34 0.18 -11.72 15.35
N PHE A 35 0.69 -10.66 14.74
CA PHE A 35 1.19 -9.51 15.48
C PHE A 35 0.08 -8.89 16.34
N PRO A 36 0.42 -8.27 17.47
CA PRO A 36 -0.56 -7.64 18.36
C PRO A 36 -1.44 -6.66 17.59
N ILE A 37 -2.75 -6.65 17.90
CA ILE A 37 -3.69 -5.68 17.34
C ILE A 37 -3.73 -4.46 18.26
N VAL A 38 -3.40 -3.28 17.71
CA VAL A 38 -3.41 -1.99 18.43
C VAL A 38 -4.20 -0.99 17.62
N THR A 39 -5.43 -0.68 18.04
CA THR A 39 -6.30 0.30 17.38
C THR A 39 -6.30 1.67 18.02
N ASP A 40 -5.71 1.80 19.21
CA ASP A 40 -5.48 3.09 19.86
C ASP A 40 -4.22 3.75 19.30
N LEU A 41 -4.39 4.54 18.25
CA LEU A 41 -3.28 5.21 17.57
C LEU A 41 -2.73 6.41 18.36
N ASP A 42 -3.46 6.91 19.36
CA ASP A 42 -2.98 8.02 20.20
C ASP A 42 -1.93 7.57 21.22
N ASN A 43 -1.94 6.28 21.57
CA ASN A 43 -0.98 5.66 22.49
C ASN A 43 -0.16 4.56 21.79
N LEU A 44 0.09 4.70 20.50
CA LEU A 44 0.82 3.71 19.72
C LEU A 44 2.30 3.65 20.15
N ASP A 45 2.74 2.47 20.57
CA ASP A 45 4.13 2.12 20.87
C ASP A 45 4.56 0.96 19.96
N ALA A 46 5.14 1.31 18.82
CA ALA A 46 5.58 0.35 17.81
C ALA A 46 6.70 0.95 16.94
N ASP A 47 7.53 0.08 16.36
CA ASP A 47 8.52 0.44 15.35
C ASP A 47 7.92 0.32 13.94
N ILE A 48 7.01 -0.64 13.75
CA ILE A 48 6.29 -0.87 12.48
C ILE A 48 4.80 -1.03 12.76
N ALA A 49 3.97 -0.29 12.02
CA ALA A 49 2.52 -0.32 12.12
C ALA A 49 1.88 -0.72 10.78
N ILE A 50 1.17 -1.85 10.76
CA ILE A 50 0.44 -2.33 9.59
C ILE A 50 -0.99 -1.79 9.68
N LEU A 51 -1.45 -1.09 8.63
CA LEU A 51 -2.77 -0.47 8.57
C LEU A 51 -3.48 -0.87 7.28
N GLY A 52 -4.70 -1.36 7.38
CA GLY A 52 -5.57 -1.56 6.22
C GLY A 52 -6.32 -0.29 5.83
N ILE A 53 -6.39 0.01 4.53
CA ILE A 53 -7.23 1.08 3.98
C ILE A 53 -8.20 0.43 2.98
N PRO A 54 -9.39 -0.04 3.43
CA PRO A 54 -10.27 -0.91 2.67
C PRO A 54 -11.27 -0.14 1.81
N PHE A 55 -10.80 0.78 0.96
CA PHE A 55 -11.67 1.48 0.01
C PHE A 55 -10.93 1.84 -1.28
N GLY A 56 -11.63 2.49 -2.18
CA GLY A 56 -11.16 3.06 -3.42
C GLY A 56 -12.11 4.11 -3.93
N ASP A 57 -11.71 4.78 -5.01
CA ASP A 57 -12.51 5.79 -5.69
C ASP A 57 -12.71 5.39 -7.17
N PRO A 58 -13.59 4.38 -7.43
CA PRO A 58 -13.78 3.83 -8.76
C PRO A 58 -14.43 4.85 -9.71
N TYR A 59 -14.03 4.84 -10.97
CA TYR A 59 -14.58 5.71 -12.02
C TYR A 59 -15.92 5.24 -12.56
N SER A 60 -16.27 3.98 -12.37
CA SER A 60 -17.48 3.37 -12.91
C SER A 60 -18.00 2.23 -12.03
N MET A 61 -19.25 1.84 -12.26
CA MET A 61 -19.84 0.69 -11.57
C MET A 61 -19.14 -0.63 -11.91
N SER A 62 -18.52 -0.75 -13.08
CA SER A 62 -17.74 -1.94 -13.43
C SER A 62 -16.45 -2.03 -12.61
N GLU A 63 -15.81 -0.91 -12.32
CA GLU A 63 -14.65 -0.86 -11.42
C GLU A 63 -15.06 -1.04 -9.96
N ALA A 64 -16.20 -0.49 -9.54
CA ALA A 64 -16.75 -0.70 -8.21
C ALA A 64 -17.04 -2.18 -7.91
N SER A 65 -17.20 -3.02 -8.95
CA SER A 65 -17.36 -4.48 -8.79
C SER A 65 -16.04 -5.21 -8.49
N ASN A 66 -14.90 -4.58 -8.72
CA ASN A 66 -13.61 -5.09 -8.25
C ASN A 66 -13.60 -5.02 -6.72
N ASP A 67 -13.09 -6.05 -6.09
CA ASP A 67 -13.18 -6.18 -4.63
C ASP A 67 -11.87 -5.80 -3.90
N GLN A 68 -11.15 -4.78 -4.41
CA GLN A 68 -9.91 -4.27 -3.80
C GLN A 68 -10.11 -3.85 -2.33
N SER A 69 -11.30 -3.39 -1.96
CA SER A 69 -11.64 -3.09 -0.56
C SER A 69 -11.55 -4.30 0.38
N ASN A 70 -11.52 -5.52 -0.16
CA ASN A 70 -11.31 -6.75 0.61
C ASN A 70 -9.83 -7.15 0.70
N ALA A 71 -8.92 -6.47 -0.01
CA ALA A 71 -7.52 -6.84 -0.06
C ALA A 71 -6.81 -6.85 1.30
N PRO A 72 -7.02 -5.89 2.22
CA PRO A 72 -6.41 -5.95 3.55
C PRO A 72 -6.75 -7.24 4.31
N THR A 73 -8.03 -7.62 4.31
CA THR A 73 -8.50 -8.87 4.91
C THR A 73 -7.91 -10.10 4.21
N HIS A 74 -7.80 -10.05 2.88
CA HIS A 74 -7.28 -11.16 2.08
C HIS A 74 -5.79 -11.38 2.31
N ILE A 75 -4.98 -10.32 2.36
CA ILE A 75 -3.55 -10.40 2.67
C ILE A 75 -3.35 -11.01 4.06
N ARG A 76 -4.07 -10.53 5.08
CA ARG A 76 -4.00 -11.09 6.44
C ARG A 76 -4.39 -12.55 6.51
N ARG A 77 -5.37 -12.96 5.71
CA ARG A 77 -5.80 -14.37 5.64
C ARG A 77 -4.71 -15.30 5.15
N TYR A 78 -3.89 -14.84 4.20
CA TYR A 78 -2.87 -15.67 3.57
C TYR A 78 -1.44 -15.42 4.10
N CYS A 79 -1.24 -14.45 4.98
CA CYS A 79 0.10 -14.11 5.49
C CYS A 79 0.79 -15.27 6.19
N GLU A 80 0.07 -16.15 6.88
CA GLU A 80 0.66 -17.36 7.52
C GLU A 80 1.32 -18.31 6.49
N ARG A 81 0.93 -18.22 5.21
CA ARG A 81 1.59 -18.97 4.13
C ARG A 81 2.81 -18.24 3.59
N ALA A 82 2.84 -16.92 3.71
CA ALA A 82 4.00 -16.11 3.35
C ALA A 82 5.16 -16.34 4.33
N LEU A 83 4.85 -16.58 5.61
CA LEU A 83 5.80 -16.89 6.66
C LEU A 83 5.16 -17.85 7.67
N ARG A 84 5.65 -19.08 7.75
CA ARG A 84 5.04 -20.13 8.59
C ARG A 84 5.30 -19.99 10.10
N GLY A 85 5.99 -18.95 10.52
CA GLY A 85 6.34 -18.65 11.92
C GLY A 85 7.54 -17.73 11.98
N LEU A 86 7.58 -16.88 13.00
CA LEU A 86 8.66 -15.89 13.20
C LEU A 86 10.02 -16.56 13.50
N ASP A 87 10.01 -17.83 13.94
CA ASP A 87 11.16 -18.65 14.25
C ASP A 87 11.75 -19.36 13.03
N ARG A 88 11.14 -19.26 11.88
CA ARG A 88 11.57 -19.94 10.66
C ARG A 88 12.67 -19.16 9.94
N TYR A 89 13.68 -19.92 9.46
CA TYR A 89 14.70 -19.35 8.62
C TYR A 89 14.10 -18.92 7.27
N ASP A 90 14.32 -17.67 6.92
CA ASP A 90 13.86 -17.06 5.67
C ASP A 90 15.05 -16.82 4.74
N PHE A 91 15.08 -17.54 3.61
CA PHE A 91 16.16 -17.45 2.63
C PHE A 91 16.22 -16.12 1.89
N ASP A 92 15.11 -15.35 1.86
CA ASP A 92 15.13 -14.02 1.23
C ASP A 92 15.88 -12.99 2.08
N ILE A 93 15.81 -13.17 3.41
CA ILE A 93 16.39 -12.27 4.40
C ILE A 93 17.75 -12.78 4.88
N GLY A 94 17.93 -14.11 4.88
CA GLY A 94 19.16 -14.78 5.36
C GLY A 94 19.17 -15.02 6.87
N GLY A 95 18.00 -15.04 7.52
CA GLY A 95 17.80 -15.21 8.95
C GLY A 95 16.34 -15.46 9.31
N THR A 96 15.96 -15.30 10.56
CA THR A 96 14.54 -15.24 10.95
C THR A 96 14.00 -13.84 10.71
N LEU A 97 12.69 -13.64 10.64
CA LEU A 97 12.09 -12.35 10.28
C LEU A 97 12.62 -11.20 11.14
N LEU A 98 12.64 -11.36 12.45
CA LEU A 98 13.11 -10.33 13.38
C LEU A 98 14.58 -10.52 13.79
N ASP A 99 15.14 -11.69 13.53
CA ASP A 99 16.54 -12.07 13.77
C ASP A 99 17.05 -11.72 15.20
N GLY A 100 16.19 -11.92 16.20
CA GLY A 100 16.48 -11.62 17.61
C GLY A 100 16.48 -10.12 17.95
N ARG A 101 16.15 -9.24 16.99
CA ARG A 101 16.00 -7.79 17.23
C ARG A 101 14.74 -7.51 18.06
N ASP A 102 14.81 -6.55 18.96
CA ASP A 102 13.67 -6.09 19.77
C ASP A 102 12.85 -5.05 18.95
N ILE A 103 12.14 -5.55 17.94
CA ILE A 103 11.32 -4.75 17.04
C ILE A 103 9.85 -5.01 17.34
N LYS A 104 9.11 -3.96 17.63
CA LYS A 104 7.67 -3.99 17.89
C LYS A 104 6.91 -3.80 16.58
N VAL A 105 6.37 -4.90 16.04
CA VAL A 105 5.45 -4.86 14.90
C VAL A 105 4.03 -5.03 15.40
N VAL A 106 3.13 -4.16 14.98
CA VAL A 106 1.70 -4.21 15.34
C VAL A 106 0.81 -4.13 14.10
N ASP A 107 -0.39 -4.66 14.22
CA ASP A 107 -1.47 -4.52 13.25
C ASP A 107 -2.50 -3.52 13.80
N CYS A 108 -2.65 -2.38 13.15
CA CYS A 108 -3.56 -1.32 13.58
C CYS A 108 -5.02 -1.53 13.12
N GLY A 109 -5.31 -2.67 12.48
CA GLY A 109 -6.63 -2.93 11.90
C GLY A 109 -6.84 -2.16 10.61
N ASP A 110 -8.10 -1.83 10.35
CA ASP A 110 -8.51 -1.13 9.13
C ASP A 110 -9.09 0.25 9.45
N VAL A 111 -8.80 1.22 8.60
CA VAL A 111 -9.49 2.52 8.62
C VAL A 111 -10.99 2.29 8.48
N VAL A 112 -11.78 3.00 9.28
CA VAL A 112 -13.24 2.97 9.15
C VAL A 112 -13.63 3.67 7.85
N ALA A 113 -14.11 2.88 6.88
CA ALA A 113 -14.50 3.37 5.56
C ALA A 113 -16.02 3.30 5.36
N GLU A 114 -16.58 4.34 4.76
CA GLU A 114 -18.00 4.45 4.41
C GLU A 114 -18.18 4.59 2.90
N ALA A 115 -19.08 3.79 2.31
CA ALA A 115 -19.23 3.68 0.85
C ALA A 115 -19.62 4.98 0.13
N LYS A 116 -20.19 5.95 0.85
CA LYS A 116 -20.68 7.22 0.27
C LYS A 116 -19.95 8.45 0.80
N ASP A 117 -18.87 8.25 1.54
CA ASP A 117 -18.09 9.31 2.17
C ASP A 117 -16.62 9.22 1.74
N VAL A 118 -16.39 9.40 0.44
CA VAL A 118 -15.03 9.31 -0.13
C VAL A 118 -14.10 10.33 0.53
N ALA A 119 -14.53 11.59 0.65
CA ALA A 119 -13.73 12.63 1.30
C ALA A 119 -13.40 12.28 2.76
N GLY A 120 -14.39 11.84 3.53
CA GLY A 120 -14.15 11.40 4.91
C GLY A 120 -13.29 10.15 5.02
N ASN A 121 -13.36 9.24 4.04
CA ASN A 121 -12.44 8.10 3.99
C ASN A 121 -10.98 8.55 3.79
N HIS A 122 -10.75 9.51 2.90
CA HIS A 122 -9.44 10.13 2.71
C HIS A 122 -8.96 10.81 3.98
N ASP A 123 -9.81 11.62 4.61
CA ASP A 123 -9.44 12.35 5.84
C ASP A 123 -9.11 11.40 7.00
N ARG A 124 -9.89 10.33 7.19
CA ARG A 124 -9.61 9.32 8.22
C ARG A 124 -8.31 8.56 7.95
N SER A 125 -8.04 8.25 6.69
CA SER A 125 -6.79 7.59 6.29
C SER A 125 -5.58 8.48 6.56
N GLU A 126 -5.64 9.74 6.16
CA GLU A 126 -4.59 10.72 6.43
C GLU A 126 -4.34 10.88 7.93
N GLN A 127 -5.40 11.06 8.72
CA GLN A 127 -5.29 11.20 10.17
C GLN A 127 -4.71 9.95 10.84
N ALA A 128 -5.10 8.75 10.42
CA ALA A 128 -4.55 7.50 10.95
C ALA A 128 -3.04 7.40 10.68
N VAL A 129 -2.62 7.70 9.45
CA VAL A 129 -1.20 7.67 9.07
C VAL A 129 -0.41 8.77 9.81
N ARG A 130 -0.96 9.99 9.96
CA ARG A 130 -0.33 11.06 10.76
C ARG A 130 -0.07 10.63 12.21
N LYS A 131 -1.00 9.89 12.84
CA LYS A 131 -0.81 9.36 14.19
C LYS A 131 0.27 8.28 14.23
N ILE A 132 0.29 7.37 13.27
CA ILE A 132 1.37 6.36 13.15
C ILE A 132 2.72 7.06 13.00
N LEU A 133 2.83 8.03 12.12
CA LEU A 133 4.06 8.80 11.91
C LEU A 133 4.46 9.61 13.16
N ALA A 134 3.49 10.12 13.93
CA ALA A 134 3.75 10.85 15.17
C ALA A 134 4.32 9.95 16.28
N SER A 135 3.99 8.66 16.30
CA SER A 135 4.60 7.69 17.22
C SER A 135 6.03 7.28 16.82
N GLY A 136 6.47 7.62 15.62
CA GLY A 136 7.76 7.21 15.06
C GLY A 136 7.73 5.87 14.33
N ALA A 137 6.58 5.21 14.25
CA ALA A 137 6.46 3.92 13.59
C ALA A 137 6.48 4.05 12.05
N LEU A 138 7.06 3.06 11.39
CA LEU A 138 7.01 2.88 9.93
C LEU A 138 5.62 2.36 9.52
N PRO A 139 4.82 3.13 8.73
CA PRO A 139 3.55 2.67 8.22
C PRO A 139 3.73 1.67 7.07
N ILE A 140 3.08 0.53 7.15
CA ILE A 140 2.88 -0.43 6.06
C ILE A 140 1.39 -0.50 5.77
N ILE A 141 0.98 -0.08 4.58
CA ILE A 141 -0.42 0.07 4.22
C ILE A 141 -0.86 -1.10 3.34
N LEU A 142 -1.95 -1.74 3.75
CA LEU A 142 -2.63 -2.75 2.95
C LEU A 142 -3.81 -2.07 2.24
N GLY A 143 -3.72 -1.94 0.93
CA GLY A 143 -4.66 -1.14 0.16
C GLY A 143 -5.91 -1.88 -0.27
N GLY A 144 -6.76 -1.07 -0.69
CA GLY A 144 -7.73 -0.83 -1.70
C GLY A 144 -7.17 -0.60 -3.09
N ASP A 145 -7.79 0.31 -3.83
CA ASP A 145 -7.29 0.74 -5.14
C ASP A 145 -6.13 1.74 -5.02
N HIS A 146 -5.55 2.13 -6.17
CA HIS A 146 -4.39 3.03 -6.19
C HIS A 146 -4.73 4.51 -5.89
N ALA A 147 -5.96 4.84 -5.50
CA ALA A 147 -6.30 6.17 -4.98
C ALA A 147 -5.91 6.34 -3.51
N ILE A 148 -5.84 5.23 -2.74
CA ILE A 148 -5.61 5.30 -1.29
C ILE A 148 -4.24 5.84 -0.87
N PRO A 149 -3.15 5.75 -1.66
CA PRO A 149 -1.90 6.41 -1.31
C PRO A 149 -1.97 7.94 -1.29
N ILE A 150 -2.93 8.56 -1.98
CA ILE A 150 -3.05 10.04 -2.00
C ILE A 150 -3.17 10.62 -0.57
N PRO A 151 -4.13 10.20 0.27
CA PRO A 151 -4.19 10.66 1.67
C PRO A 151 -2.99 10.19 2.50
N VAL A 152 -2.38 9.05 2.17
CA VAL A 152 -1.16 8.59 2.84
C VAL A 152 -0.02 9.54 2.57
N PHE A 153 0.21 9.95 1.32
CA PHE A 153 1.25 10.92 0.97
C PHE A 153 1.01 12.27 1.64
N ARG A 154 -0.23 12.76 1.70
CA ARG A 154 -0.58 13.99 2.44
C ARG A 154 -0.22 13.92 3.92
N ALA A 155 -0.27 12.74 4.53
CA ALA A 155 0.10 12.59 5.94
C ALA A 155 1.58 12.90 6.22
N PHE A 156 2.44 12.88 5.20
CA PHE A 156 3.86 13.23 5.31
C PHE A 156 4.14 14.73 5.18
N GLU A 157 3.12 15.57 4.99
CA GLU A 157 3.30 17.03 4.96
C GLU A 157 4.06 17.53 6.20
N GLY A 158 5.06 18.37 5.96
CA GLY A 158 5.97 18.86 7.00
C GLY A 158 7.09 17.87 7.35
N ARG A 159 7.17 16.75 6.65
CA ARG A 159 8.26 15.77 6.68
C ARG A 159 8.91 15.70 5.30
N GLY A 160 10.08 15.15 5.20
CA GLY A 160 10.74 15.04 3.91
C GLY A 160 11.92 15.96 3.76
N PRO A 161 12.52 16.06 2.57
CA PRO A 161 11.97 15.61 1.26
C PRO A 161 11.87 14.09 1.13
N ILE A 162 10.89 13.62 0.36
CA ILE A 162 10.63 12.20 0.13
C ILE A 162 10.83 11.87 -1.35
N THR A 163 11.60 10.84 -1.62
CA THR A 163 11.67 10.19 -2.94
C THR A 163 10.60 9.11 -3.01
N LEU A 164 9.64 9.28 -3.91
CA LEU A 164 8.57 8.33 -4.14
C LEU A 164 9.02 7.30 -5.19
N VAL A 165 8.94 6.03 -4.84
CA VAL A 165 9.25 4.92 -5.75
C VAL A 165 7.97 4.13 -6.00
N GLN A 166 7.48 4.16 -7.23
CA GLN A 166 6.29 3.42 -7.66
C GLN A 166 6.71 2.19 -8.47
N VAL A 167 6.10 1.06 -8.17
CA VAL A 167 6.08 -0.13 -9.04
C VAL A 167 4.70 -0.26 -9.61
N ASP A 168 4.56 -0.13 -10.93
CA ASP A 168 3.27 -0.04 -11.61
C ASP A 168 3.41 -0.34 -13.12
N ALA A 169 2.38 -0.89 -13.73
CA ALA A 169 2.28 -0.94 -15.20
C ALA A 169 1.88 0.42 -15.79
N HIS A 170 1.31 1.32 -14.99
CA HIS A 170 0.68 2.57 -15.38
C HIS A 170 1.44 3.80 -14.90
N VAL A 171 1.28 4.92 -15.65
CA VAL A 171 1.95 6.17 -15.28
C VAL A 171 1.17 6.97 -14.21
N ASP A 172 -0.12 6.71 -14.05
CA ASP A 172 -1.01 7.32 -13.05
C ASP A 172 -0.93 8.84 -12.95
N TRP A 173 -0.85 9.48 -14.11
CA TRP A 173 -0.69 10.94 -14.23
C TRP A 173 -1.94 11.67 -14.70
N ARG A 174 -3.10 11.02 -14.58
CA ARG A 174 -4.38 11.59 -14.99
C ARG A 174 -4.81 12.71 -14.06
N ASP A 175 -5.23 13.85 -14.59
CA ASP A 175 -5.69 14.97 -13.76
C ASP A 175 -7.13 14.77 -13.29
N VAL A 176 -8.06 14.60 -14.23
CA VAL A 176 -9.48 14.34 -13.94
C VAL A 176 -10.02 13.27 -14.88
N PHE A 177 -10.78 12.32 -14.37
CA PHE A 177 -11.49 11.34 -15.18
C PHE A 177 -12.92 11.13 -14.65
N HIS A 178 -13.93 11.29 -15.51
CA HIS A 178 -15.34 11.24 -15.13
C HIS A 178 -15.71 12.11 -13.93
N GLY A 179 -15.05 13.26 -13.78
CA GLY A 179 -15.25 14.18 -12.64
C GLY A 179 -14.51 13.81 -11.37
N VAL A 180 -13.73 12.70 -11.37
CA VAL A 180 -12.93 12.24 -10.24
C VAL A 180 -11.49 12.73 -10.42
N SER A 181 -10.97 13.49 -9.44
CA SER A 181 -9.60 14.02 -9.42
C SER A 181 -8.65 13.23 -8.52
N TYR A 182 -9.20 12.43 -7.61
CA TYR A 182 -8.46 11.65 -6.62
C TYR A 182 -8.66 10.14 -6.84
N GLY A 183 -8.79 9.74 -8.10
CA GLY A 183 -8.96 8.34 -8.47
C GLY A 183 -7.65 7.59 -8.67
N LEU A 184 -7.77 6.27 -8.87
CA LEU A 184 -6.65 5.33 -8.99
C LEU A 184 -5.62 5.70 -10.07
N SER A 185 -6.01 6.36 -11.17
CA SER A 185 -5.08 6.78 -12.24
C SER A 185 -4.47 8.18 -12.01
N SER A 186 -4.71 8.80 -10.84
CA SER A 186 -4.29 10.19 -10.54
C SER A 186 -3.23 10.27 -9.44
N VAL A 187 -2.84 9.16 -8.86
CA VAL A 187 -2.02 9.12 -7.64
C VAL A 187 -0.68 9.83 -7.82
N MET A 188 0.05 9.56 -8.90
CA MET A 188 1.35 10.23 -9.15
C MET A 188 1.17 11.70 -9.54
N ARG A 189 0.09 12.03 -10.26
CA ARG A 189 -0.25 13.43 -10.52
C ARG A 189 -0.51 14.20 -9.21
N ARG A 190 -1.28 13.63 -8.29
CA ARG A 190 -1.54 14.27 -6.98
C ARG A 190 -0.27 14.35 -6.13
N ALA A 191 0.57 13.31 -6.16
CA ALA A 191 1.86 13.33 -5.47
C ALA A 191 2.77 14.46 -5.98
N SER A 192 2.83 14.70 -7.29
CA SER A 192 3.66 15.76 -7.88
C SER A 192 3.25 17.17 -7.49
N GLU A 193 2.08 17.37 -6.91
CA GLU A 193 1.57 18.64 -6.41
C GLU A 193 1.90 18.87 -4.92
N MET A 194 2.54 17.91 -4.26
CA MET A 194 2.91 17.96 -2.83
C MET A 194 4.36 18.43 -2.68
N GLU A 195 4.60 19.52 -1.97
CA GLU A 195 5.93 20.13 -1.82
C GLU A 195 6.97 19.23 -1.16
N HIS A 196 6.55 18.27 -0.34
CA HIS A 196 7.44 17.32 0.33
C HIS A 196 7.81 16.09 -0.52
N ILE A 197 7.21 15.91 -1.69
CA ILE A 197 7.61 14.91 -2.68
C ILE A 197 8.63 15.57 -3.63
N GLU A 198 9.90 15.17 -3.50
CA GLU A 198 11.00 15.78 -4.26
C GLU A 198 11.23 15.07 -5.59
N ASP A 199 11.30 13.74 -5.55
CA ASP A 199 11.56 12.89 -6.73
C ASP A 199 10.54 11.78 -6.86
N ILE A 200 10.22 11.42 -8.11
CA ILE A 200 9.33 10.30 -8.43
C ILE A 200 10.05 9.36 -9.39
N TYR A 201 10.15 8.08 -9.01
CA TYR A 201 10.65 6.97 -9.83
C TYR A 201 9.51 6.00 -10.09
N GLN A 202 9.16 5.77 -11.36
CA GLN A 202 8.05 4.90 -11.77
C GLN A 202 8.61 3.71 -12.54
N ILE A 203 8.52 2.51 -11.97
CA ILE A 203 9.23 1.30 -12.42
C ILE A 203 8.23 0.25 -12.90
N GLY A 204 8.45 -0.27 -14.10
CA GLY A 204 7.65 -1.37 -14.65
C GLY A 204 6.62 -0.95 -15.69
N LEU A 205 6.65 0.33 -16.12
CA LEU A 205 5.72 0.89 -17.09
C LEU A 205 5.69 0.09 -18.39
N ARG A 206 4.50 -0.32 -18.83
CA ARG A 206 4.39 -1.19 -19.99
C ARG A 206 3.01 -1.19 -20.63
N SER A 207 2.90 -1.83 -21.77
CA SER A 207 1.66 -2.01 -22.55
C SER A 207 1.05 -0.73 -23.11
N ALA A 208 0.10 -0.87 -24.01
CA ALA A 208 -0.70 0.24 -24.50
C ALA A 208 -1.81 0.55 -23.50
N GLY A 209 -2.03 1.82 -23.18
CA GLY A 209 -3.06 2.27 -22.24
C GLY A 209 -2.53 2.57 -20.84
N SER A 210 -1.25 2.31 -20.57
CA SER A 210 -0.63 2.68 -19.28
C SER A 210 -0.53 4.20 -19.06
N GLY A 211 -0.62 4.99 -20.12
CA GLY A 211 -0.67 6.45 -20.10
C GLY A 211 -1.05 7.00 -21.45
N ARG A 212 -1.76 8.12 -21.48
CA ARG A 212 -1.95 8.89 -22.71
C ARG A 212 -0.70 9.69 -23.01
N PRO A 213 -0.44 10.07 -24.29
CA PRO A 213 0.73 10.88 -24.62
C PRO A 213 0.89 12.11 -23.76
N GLU A 214 -0.20 12.87 -23.53
CA GLU A 214 -0.22 14.07 -22.70
C GLU A 214 0.06 13.81 -21.22
N GLU A 215 -0.31 12.65 -20.67
CA GLU A 215 -0.03 12.24 -19.31
C GLU A 215 1.47 11.90 -19.15
N VAL A 216 2.03 11.21 -20.13
CA VAL A 216 3.48 10.91 -20.18
C VAL A 216 4.31 12.18 -20.34
N GLU A 217 3.91 13.09 -21.24
CA GLU A 217 4.58 14.38 -21.42
C GLU A 217 4.55 15.21 -20.13
N ALA A 218 3.42 15.23 -19.41
CA ALA A 218 3.28 15.94 -18.14
C ALA A 218 4.18 15.33 -17.05
N ALA A 219 4.27 14.01 -16.95
CA ALA A 219 5.16 13.33 -16.01
C ALA A 219 6.63 13.64 -16.28
N LEU A 220 7.04 13.61 -17.55
CA LEU A 220 8.41 13.96 -17.98
C LEU A 220 8.70 15.45 -17.74
N ALA A 221 7.74 16.34 -17.99
CA ALA A 221 7.90 17.78 -17.74
C ALA A 221 8.06 18.11 -16.25
N TYR A 222 7.43 17.33 -15.36
CA TYR A 222 7.65 17.41 -13.92
C TYR A 222 9.07 16.95 -13.53
N GLY A 223 9.65 16.03 -14.28
CA GLY A 223 10.95 15.41 -13.97
C GLY A 223 10.82 14.00 -13.39
N SER A 224 9.64 13.34 -13.54
CA SER A 224 9.49 11.95 -13.11
C SER A 224 10.40 11.02 -13.91
N ASN A 225 11.02 10.09 -13.22
CA ASN A 225 11.89 9.06 -13.81
C ASN A 225 11.04 7.88 -14.28
N LEU A 226 10.66 7.88 -15.54
CA LEU A 226 9.84 6.83 -16.15
C LEU A 226 10.72 5.67 -16.61
N ILE A 227 10.59 4.51 -15.99
CA ILE A 227 11.39 3.31 -16.23
C ILE A 227 10.47 2.23 -16.77
N SER A 228 10.57 1.96 -18.06
CA SER A 228 9.77 0.91 -18.70
C SER A 228 10.20 -0.48 -18.24
N ASP A 229 9.28 -1.45 -18.37
CA ASP A 229 9.61 -2.86 -18.13
C ASP A 229 10.73 -3.34 -19.08
N ILE A 230 10.74 -2.90 -20.34
CA ILE A 230 11.80 -3.23 -21.29
C ILE A 230 13.15 -2.79 -20.73
N GLU A 231 13.27 -1.54 -20.31
CA GLU A 231 14.50 -1.00 -19.73
C GLU A 231 14.91 -1.75 -18.45
N LEU A 232 13.95 -2.05 -17.58
CA LEU A 232 14.19 -2.84 -16.38
C LEU A 232 14.74 -4.24 -16.71
N GLN A 233 14.19 -4.93 -17.70
CA GLN A 233 14.64 -6.26 -18.09
C GLN A 233 16.04 -6.24 -18.75
N GLU A 234 16.36 -5.19 -19.48
CA GLU A 234 17.68 -5.02 -20.11
C GLU A 234 18.78 -4.67 -19.10
N LEU A 235 18.52 -3.77 -18.16
CA LEU A 235 19.51 -3.24 -17.22
C LEU A 235 19.55 -3.99 -15.88
N GLY A 236 18.43 -4.56 -15.47
CA GLY A 236 18.23 -5.17 -14.16
C GLY A 236 17.99 -4.18 -13.03
N MET A 237 17.30 -4.63 -11.97
CA MET A 237 16.86 -3.79 -10.84
C MET A 237 18.03 -3.08 -10.13
N LYS A 238 19.21 -3.69 -10.08
CA LYS A 238 20.36 -3.06 -9.43
C LYS A 238 20.78 -1.76 -10.15
N ALA A 239 20.83 -1.78 -11.48
CA ALA A 239 21.15 -0.58 -12.25
C ALA A 239 20.07 0.51 -12.12
N ILE A 240 18.80 0.12 -11.93
CA ILE A 240 17.73 1.06 -11.64
C ILE A 240 17.90 1.68 -10.24
N LEU A 241 18.20 0.87 -9.23
CA LEU A 241 18.50 1.35 -7.87
C LEU A 241 19.67 2.36 -7.86
N ASP A 242 20.70 2.13 -8.67
CA ASP A 242 21.87 3.02 -8.73
C ASP A 242 21.51 4.43 -9.22
N ARG A 243 20.33 4.64 -9.85
CA ARG A 243 19.81 5.97 -10.26
C ARG A 243 19.09 6.71 -9.13
N ILE A 244 18.60 6.00 -8.13
CA ILE A 244 17.92 6.60 -6.98
C ILE A 244 19.01 7.14 -6.05
N PRO A 245 18.95 8.41 -5.60
CA PRO A 245 19.94 9.00 -4.70
C PRO A 245 20.13 8.22 -3.40
N ASP A 246 21.34 8.20 -2.84
CA ASP A 246 21.61 7.60 -1.54
C ASP A 246 21.29 8.56 -0.39
N GLY A 247 20.95 8.01 0.77
CA GLY A 247 20.74 8.76 2.02
C GLY A 247 19.39 9.46 2.14
N GLY A 248 18.46 9.22 1.19
CA GLY A 248 17.13 9.80 1.20
C GLY A 248 16.12 9.06 2.08
N ASP A 249 14.97 9.69 2.22
CA ASP A 249 13.75 9.10 2.75
C ASP A 249 12.91 8.56 1.56
N TYR A 250 12.66 7.27 1.51
CA TYR A 250 11.95 6.62 0.40
C TYR A 250 10.58 6.14 0.83
N TYR A 251 9.58 6.45 0.03
CA TYR A 251 8.26 5.80 0.14
C TYR A 251 8.06 4.86 -1.06
N LEU A 252 7.73 3.60 -0.80
CA LEU A 252 7.51 2.59 -1.83
C LEU A 252 6.02 2.31 -1.98
N THR A 253 5.43 2.67 -3.12
CA THR A 253 4.05 2.31 -3.47
C THR A 253 4.07 1.22 -4.53
N ILE A 254 3.36 0.12 -4.27
CA ILE A 254 3.34 -1.09 -5.11
C ILE A 254 1.92 -1.30 -5.62
N ASP A 255 1.70 -0.99 -6.89
CA ASP A 255 0.56 -1.52 -7.60
C ASP A 255 0.80 -2.99 -7.93
N ALA A 256 -0.16 -3.85 -7.57
CA ALA A 256 -0.04 -5.28 -7.83
C ALA A 256 0.08 -5.61 -9.32
N ASP A 257 -0.47 -4.76 -10.21
CA ASP A 257 -0.36 -4.94 -11.66
C ASP A 257 1.00 -4.52 -12.25
N GLY A 258 1.81 -3.76 -11.50
CA GLY A 258 3.21 -3.50 -11.84
C GLY A 258 4.09 -4.74 -11.74
N VAL A 259 3.68 -5.71 -10.92
CA VAL A 259 4.35 -6.99 -10.71
C VAL A 259 3.94 -7.99 -11.81
N ASP A 260 4.82 -8.95 -12.09
CA ASP A 260 4.56 -10.02 -13.08
C ASP A 260 3.27 -10.80 -12.69
N PRO A 261 2.27 -10.89 -13.59
CA PRO A 261 1.04 -11.65 -13.36
C PRO A 261 1.27 -13.15 -13.08
N ALA A 262 2.45 -13.68 -13.36
CA ALA A 262 2.81 -15.05 -12.96
C ALA A 262 2.85 -15.23 -11.44
N ILE A 263 3.09 -14.16 -10.69
CA ILE A 263 3.17 -14.19 -9.21
C ILE A 263 2.12 -13.30 -8.52
N MET A 264 1.56 -12.31 -9.22
CA MET A 264 0.44 -11.48 -8.74
C MET A 264 -0.68 -11.39 -9.79
N PRO A 265 -1.41 -12.48 -10.06
CA PRO A 265 -2.46 -12.48 -11.10
C PRO A 265 -3.76 -11.77 -10.69
N ALA A 266 -3.97 -11.56 -9.39
CA ALA A 266 -5.25 -11.05 -8.86
C ALA A 266 -5.30 -9.53 -8.91
N VAL A 267 -5.40 -8.98 -10.11
CA VAL A 267 -5.50 -7.54 -10.40
C VAL A 267 -6.66 -7.26 -11.36
N ALA A 268 -7.11 -6.02 -11.42
CA ALA A 268 -8.21 -5.61 -12.30
C ALA A 268 -7.83 -5.71 -13.78
N GLY A 269 -6.62 -5.27 -14.13
CA GLY A 269 -6.10 -5.23 -15.49
C GLY A 269 -4.69 -5.84 -15.61
N PRO A 270 -4.55 -7.19 -15.67
CA PRO A 270 -3.24 -7.79 -15.76
C PRO A 270 -2.54 -7.42 -17.07
N ALA A 271 -1.30 -6.96 -16.99
CA ALA A 271 -0.44 -6.64 -18.12
C ALA A 271 0.73 -7.65 -18.20
N PRO A 272 0.96 -8.32 -19.35
CA PRO A 272 2.09 -9.23 -19.53
C PRO A 272 3.44 -8.54 -19.29
N GLY A 273 4.41 -9.26 -18.73
CA GLY A 273 5.68 -8.70 -18.26
C GLY A 273 5.57 -8.19 -16.83
N GLY A 274 6.46 -7.33 -16.42
CA GLY A 274 6.45 -6.70 -15.10
C GLY A 274 7.57 -7.16 -14.18
N VAL A 275 7.59 -6.55 -13.00
CA VAL A 275 8.65 -6.76 -12.02
C VAL A 275 8.51 -8.15 -11.38
N ASN A 276 9.53 -8.99 -11.52
CA ASN A 276 9.51 -10.32 -10.94
C ASN A 276 9.85 -10.31 -9.44
N TYR A 277 9.64 -11.44 -8.76
CA TYR A 277 9.85 -11.56 -7.32
C TYR A 277 11.28 -11.18 -6.88
N SER A 278 12.30 -11.65 -7.59
CA SER A 278 13.70 -11.36 -7.26
C SER A 278 14.05 -9.88 -7.45
N GLN A 279 13.48 -9.25 -8.47
CA GLN A 279 13.62 -7.82 -8.70
C GLN A 279 12.93 -6.99 -7.60
N MET A 280 11.70 -7.37 -7.17
CA MET A 280 11.01 -6.72 -6.05
C MET A 280 11.80 -6.85 -4.74
N ARG A 281 12.27 -8.05 -4.43
CA ARG A 281 13.14 -8.26 -3.27
C ARG A 281 14.39 -7.38 -3.34
N THR A 282 15.04 -7.29 -4.49
CA THR A 282 16.22 -6.44 -4.70
C THR A 282 15.88 -4.96 -4.51
N LEU A 283 14.74 -4.50 -5.00
CA LEU A 283 14.26 -3.13 -4.83
C LEU A 283 14.03 -2.81 -3.35
N ILE A 284 13.22 -3.60 -2.65
CA ILE A 284 12.87 -3.37 -1.24
C ILE A 284 14.13 -3.33 -0.38
N GLN A 285 14.97 -4.37 -0.45
CA GLN A 285 16.20 -4.46 0.34
C GLN A 285 17.25 -3.43 -0.10
N GLY A 286 17.23 -3.06 -1.37
CA GLY A 286 18.12 -2.04 -1.94
C GLY A 286 17.80 -0.64 -1.41
N LEU A 287 16.52 -0.25 -1.36
CA LEU A 287 16.10 1.03 -0.78
C LEU A 287 16.48 1.14 0.70
N VAL A 288 16.27 0.09 1.49
CA VAL A 288 16.69 0.05 2.90
C VAL A 288 18.21 0.24 3.06
N LYS A 289 19.02 -0.32 2.15
CA LYS A 289 20.47 -0.14 2.18
C LYS A 289 20.93 1.25 1.74
N LYS A 290 20.11 1.94 0.94
CA LYS A 290 20.41 3.28 0.41
C LYS A 290 20.05 4.40 1.37
N GLY A 291 19.05 4.21 2.23
CA GLY A 291 18.56 5.21 3.17
C GLY A 291 17.36 4.72 3.98
N ASN A 292 16.46 5.62 4.32
CA ASN A 292 15.31 5.29 5.15
C ASN A 292 14.10 4.96 4.29
N VAL A 293 13.52 3.78 4.42
CA VAL A 293 12.17 3.53 3.92
C VAL A 293 11.18 4.04 4.95
N VAL A 294 10.50 5.15 4.63
CA VAL A 294 9.59 5.84 5.55
C VAL A 294 8.14 5.38 5.46
N GLY A 295 7.81 4.56 4.47
CA GLY A 295 6.49 3.96 4.29
C GLY A 295 6.46 3.02 3.09
N MET A 296 5.47 2.12 3.11
CA MET A 296 5.18 1.24 1.99
C MET A 296 3.68 0.98 1.91
N ASP A 297 3.15 0.91 0.70
CA ASP A 297 1.81 0.38 0.46
C ASP A 297 1.80 -0.69 -0.62
N ILE A 298 0.77 -1.54 -0.60
CA ILE A 298 0.45 -2.51 -1.65
C ILE A 298 -1.02 -2.36 -1.98
N VAL A 299 -1.34 -2.06 -3.23
CA VAL A 299 -2.67 -1.70 -3.73
C VAL A 299 -3.09 -2.56 -4.93
N GLU A 300 -4.32 -2.37 -5.39
CA GLU A 300 -4.91 -2.97 -6.61
C GLU A 300 -5.07 -4.50 -6.57
N ILE A 301 -4.93 -5.14 -5.42
CA ILE A 301 -5.23 -6.57 -5.31
C ILE A 301 -6.74 -6.77 -5.36
N THR A 302 -7.20 -7.62 -6.28
CA THR A 302 -8.60 -8.02 -6.45
C THR A 302 -8.81 -9.45 -5.91
N PRO A 303 -9.16 -9.64 -4.64
CA PRO A 303 -9.18 -10.95 -3.96
C PRO A 303 -9.98 -12.04 -4.66
N SER A 304 -11.11 -11.68 -5.29
CA SER A 304 -11.96 -12.63 -6.03
C SER A 304 -11.27 -13.28 -7.24
N ARG A 305 -10.17 -12.70 -7.72
CA ARG A 305 -9.36 -13.22 -8.83
C ARG A 305 -8.13 -13.99 -8.36
N ASP A 306 -7.88 -14.09 -7.04
CA ASP A 306 -6.67 -14.72 -6.52
C ASP A 306 -6.77 -16.24 -6.57
N VAL A 307 -5.78 -16.86 -7.18
CA VAL A 307 -5.70 -18.32 -7.34
C VAL A 307 -4.84 -18.89 -6.21
N ASN A 308 -5.45 -19.67 -5.32
CA ASN A 308 -4.77 -20.26 -4.16
C ASN A 308 -4.08 -19.22 -3.24
N GLY A 309 -4.46 -17.95 -3.31
CA GLY A 309 -3.88 -16.89 -2.51
C GLY A 309 -2.46 -16.48 -2.92
N ILE A 310 -2.02 -16.81 -4.15
CA ILE A 310 -0.64 -16.52 -4.58
C ILE A 310 -0.32 -15.02 -4.56
N THR A 311 -1.28 -14.18 -4.97
CA THR A 311 -1.11 -12.72 -4.94
C THR A 311 -0.98 -12.21 -3.51
N ALA A 312 -1.86 -12.64 -2.61
CA ALA A 312 -1.81 -12.26 -1.19
C ALA A 312 -0.54 -12.78 -0.49
N ILE A 313 -0.09 -14.01 -0.83
CA ILE A 313 1.17 -14.57 -0.31
C ILE A 313 2.35 -13.73 -0.79
N THR A 314 2.38 -13.35 -2.08
CA THR A 314 3.44 -12.51 -2.65
C THR A 314 3.48 -11.14 -1.97
N ALA A 315 2.32 -10.49 -1.77
CA ALA A 315 2.21 -9.25 -1.00
C ALA A 315 2.77 -9.41 0.43
N GLY A 316 2.37 -10.48 1.12
CA GLY A 316 2.91 -10.83 2.44
C GLY A 316 4.43 -11.02 2.42
N ARG A 317 5.01 -11.59 1.36
CA ARG A 317 6.46 -11.74 1.20
C ARG A 317 7.17 -10.40 1.02
N PHE A 318 6.59 -9.46 0.27
CA PHE A 318 7.15 -8.12 0.12
C PHE A 318 7.18 -7.39 1.47
N ILE A 319 6.10 -7.48 2.25
CA ILE A 319 6.03 -6.94 3.61
C ILE A 319 7.10 -7.58 4.51
N CYS A 320 7.26 -8.91 4.49
CA CYS A 320 8.29 -9.60 5.26
C CYS A 320 9.72 -9.16 4.86
N ASN A 321 9.97 -8.94 3.55
CA ASN A 321 11.25 -8.42 3.10
C ASN A 321 11.55 -7.03 3.67
N LEU A 322 10.54 -6.16 3.76
CA LEU A 322 10.72 -4.84 4.39
C LEU A 322 10.93 -4.98 5.90
N ILE A 323 10.05 -5.68 6.63
CA ILE A 323 10.16 -5.87 8.08
C ILE A 323 11.53 -6.49 8.46
N GLY A 324 11.96 -7.49 7.70
CA GLY A 324 13.22 -8.20 7.96
C GLY A 324 14.48 -7.38 7.72
N THR A 325 14.38 -6.24 7.04
CA THR A 325 15.57 -5.46 6.63
C THR A 325 15.55 -3.99 7.05
N ALA A 326 14.37 -3.40 7.33
CA ALA A 326 14.22 -1.95 7.52
C ALA A 326 14.51 -1.43 8.95
N VAL A 327 14.67 -2.30 9.94
CA VAL A 327 14.82 -1.88 11.37
C VAL A 327 15.98 -2.56 12.02
#